data_f75e900ead3bfa3a37e0f0546043ce33
#
_entry.id   f75e900ead3bfa3a37e0f0546043ce33
#
_cell.length_a   1.000
_cell.length_b   1.000
_cell.length_c   1.000
_cell.angle_alpha   90.00
_cell.angle_beta   90.00
_cell.angle_gamma   90.00
#
_symmetry.space_group_name_H-M   'P 1'
#
loop_
_entity.id
_entity.type
_entity.pdbx_description
1 polymer ?
#
loop_
_entity_poly.entity_id
_entity_poly.type
_entity_poly.pdbx_seq_one_letter_code
_entity_poly.pdbx_strand_id
1 'polypeptide(L)'
;REDALSKHVFYYGADRESSEIMDVYRRSESYLEYTDTMAIRLMTDTVSRCHREASVACSKKEAEILDVIGKSEPLVVLMADQTIAEAISRSQDALEVEDGRIPALEAVWPELSEKYKDNAALYDRAMLALNDSIIRAEALLLQVKDEPLKAAVALAEDALSRADKTSEAATLYEDLKLTTVGLAKEIERVRKELEATSIYKVYADSEEVPVYTLQGRFVKKVRLADEDAFRGMPEGIYIVGGKKMYIKEK
;
A
#
# COMPACT_ATOMS: atom_id res chain seq x y z
N ARG A 1 -9.06 -38.35 -33.27
CA ARG A 1 -9.29 -37.11 -34.02
C ARG A 1 -10.33 -36.24 -33.32
N GLU A 2 -11.53 -36.73 -33.05
CA GLU A 2 -12.58 -36.03 -32.32
C GLU A 2 -12.10 -35.58 -30.92
N ASP A 3 -11.35 -36.43 -30.24
CA ASP A 3 -10.74 -36.12 -28.94
C ASP A 3 -9.76 -34.94 -29.02
N ALA A 4 -8.97 -34.81 -30.11
CA ALA A 4 -8.07 -33.68 -30.31
C ALA A 4 -8.83 -32.36 -30.51
N LEU A 5 -9.92 -32.40 -31.30
CA LEU A 5 -10.75 -31.23 -31.51
C LEU A 5 -11.47 -30.80 -30.22
N SER A 6 -12.04 -31.73 -29.48
CA SER A 6 -12.68 -31.48 -28.19
C SER A 6 -11.72 -30.82 -27.18
N LYS A 7 -10.49 -31.33 -27.09
CA LYS A 7 -9.45 -30.73 -26.23
C LYS A 7 -9.02 -29.36 -26.70
N HIS A 8 -8.94 -29.12 -28.02
CA HIS A 8 -8.65 -27.83 -28.55
C HIS A 8 -9.73 -26.79 -28.15
N VAL A 9 -11.00 -27.11 -28.38
CA VAL A 9 -12.13 -26.25 -28.04
C VAL A 9 -12.17 -25.96 -26.54
N PHE A 10 -12.00 -26.97 -25.69
CA PHE A 10 -11.99 -26.81 -24.24
C PHE A 10 -10.93 -25.84 -23.75
N TYR A 11 -9.66 -25.94 -24.20
CA TYR A 11 -8.59 -25.08 -23.72
C TYR A 11 -8.50 -23.74 -24.43
N TYR A 12 -8.77 -23.68 -25.73
CA TYR A 12 -8.48 -22.52 -26.57
C TYR A 12 -9.69 -21.85 -27.19
N GLY A 13 -10.86 -22.49 -27.17
CA GLY A 13 -12.08 -22.01 -27.82
C GLY A 13 -12.18 -22.41 -29.30
N ALA A 14 -13.41 -22.43 -29.83
CA ALA A 14 -13.68 -22.80 -31.20
C ALA A 14 -13.14 -21.80 -32.24
N ASP A 15 -13.08 -20.54 -31.89
CA ASP A 15 -12.67 -19.45 -32.80
C ASP A 15 -11.14 -19.31 -32.94
N ARG A 16 -10.36 -20.04 -32.16
CA ARG A 16 -8.88 -20.00 -32.26
C ARG A 16 -8.40 -20.91 -33.37
N GLU A 17 -8.03 -20.28 -34.48
CA GLU A 17 -7.63 -21.01 -35.70
C GLU A 17 -6.30 -21.78 -35.60
N SER A 18 -5.42 -21.45 -34.65
CA SER A 18 -4.10 -22.06 -34.54
C SER A 18 -3.74 -22.52 -33.14
N SER A 19 -3.50 -23.81 -32.98
CA SER A 19 -2.81 -24.42 -31.84
C SER A 19 -2.05 -25.63 -32.34
N GLU A 20 -1.06 -26.12 -31.59
CA GLU A 20 -0.36 -27.34 -31.94
C GLU A 20 -1.32 -28.57 -32.01
N ILE A 21 -2.34 -28.58 -31.15
CA ILE A 21 -3.40 -29.61 -31.19
C ILE A 21 -4.20 -29.53 -32.49
N MET A 22 -4.58 -28.29 -32.91
CA MET A 22 -5.33 -28.10 -34.15
C MET A 22 -4.47 -28.44 -35.38
N ASP A 23 -3.17 -28.16 -35.36
CA ASP A 23 -2.25 -28.57 -36.42
C ASP A 23 -2.15 -30.12 -36.55
N VAL A 24 -2.11 -30.82 -35.42
CA VAL A 24 -2.17 -32.30 -35.43
C VAL A 24 -3.50 -32.79 -35.96
N TYR A 25 -4.63 -32.15 -35.55
CA TYR A 25 -5.96 -32.48 -36.08
C TYR A 25 -6.03 -32.31 -37.59
N ARG A 26 -5.56 -31.21 -38.15
CA ARG A 26 -5.55 -30.96 -39.61
C ARG A 26 -4.65 -31.92 -40.36
N ARG A 27 -3.46 -32.22 -39.83
CA ARG A 27 -2.56 -33.23 -40.43
C ARG A 27 -3.16 -34.62 -40.41
N SER A 28 -3.93 -34.96 -39.39
CA SER A 28 -4.59 -36.27 -39.29
C SER A 28 -5.61 -36.52 -40.42
N GLU A 29 -6.16 -35.48 -41.06
CA GLU A 29 -7.02 -35.63 -42.21
C GLU A 29 -6.29 -36.23 -43.42
N SER A 30 -5.05 -35.82 -43.66
CA SER A 30 -4.25 -36.35 -44.78
C SER A 30 -3.75 -37.78 -44.56
N TYR A 31 -3.77 -38.28 -43.31
CA TYR A 31 -3.29 -39.62 -42.96
C TYR A 31 -4.39 -40.66 -42.80
N LEU A 32 -5.66 -40.28 -42.95
CA LEU A 32 -6.77 -41.26 -42.90
C LEU A 32 -6.70 -42.36 -43.98
N GLU A 33 -5.94 -42.10 -45.04
CA GLU A 33 -5.72 -43.05 -46.13
C GLU A 33 -4.46 -43.91 -45.93
N TYR A 34 -3.63 -43.65 -44.92
CA TYR A 34 -2.39 -44.35 -44.68
C TYR A 34 -2.45 -45.29 -43.48
N THR A 35 -2.03 -46.52 -43.64
CA THR A 35 -1.89 -47.53 -42.59
C THR A 35 -0.57 -47.41 -41.81
N ASP A 36 0.03 -46.21 -41.76
CA ASP A 36 1.31 -45.99 -41.06
C ASP A 36 1.08 -45.86 -39.54
N THR A 37 1.29 -47.00 -38.87
CA THR A 37 1.15 -47.14 -37.41
C THR A 37 2.12 -46.21 -36.63
N MET A 38 3.27 -45.85 -37.21
CA MET A 38 4.24 -44.95 -36.57
C MET A 38 3.75 -43.50 -36.60
N ALA A 39 3.19 -43.05 -37.74
CA ALA A 39 2.62 -41.70 -37.84
C ALA A 39 1.44 -41.50 -36.89
N ILE A 40 0.56 -42.52 -36.78
CA ILE A 40 -0.58 -42.48 -35.85
C ILE A 40 -0.10 -42.39 -34.38
N ARG A 41 0.91 -43.18 -33.99
CA ARG A 41 1.50 -43.11 -32.64
C ARG A 41 2.09 -41.75 -32.36
N LEU A 42 2.89 -41.18 -33.26
CA LEU A 42 3.51 -39.86 -33.10
C LEU A 42 2.45 -38.77 -32.91
N MET A 43 1.36 -38.77 -33.68
CA MET A 43 0.26 -37.83 -33.53
C MET A 43 -0.45 -38.00 -32.19
N THR A 44 -0.71 -39.24 -31.77
CA THR A 44 -1.33 -39.53 -30.47
C THR A 44 -0.47 -39.02 -29.30
N ASP A 45 0.85 -39.27 -29.39
CA ASP A 45 1.81 -38.80 -28.39
C ASP A 45 1.88 -37.26 -28.36
N THR A 46 1.85 -36.61 -29.53
CA THR A 46 1.82 -35.15 -29.63
C THR A 46 0.54 -34.57 -29.00
N VAL A 47 -0.64 -35.08 -29.34
CA VAL A 47 -1.92 -34.64 -28.72
C VAL A 47 -1.89 -34.83 -27.21
N SER A 48 -1.38 -35.99 -26.74
CA SER A 48 -1.27 -36.28 -25.31
C SER A 48 -0.31 -35.37 -24.59
N ARG A 49 0.82 -34.98 -25.21
CA ARG A 49 1.76 -33.98 -24.68
C ARG A 49 1.12 -32.60 -24.60
N CYS A 50 0.57 -32.09 -25.70
CA CYS A 50 -0.09 -30.78 -25.75
C CYS A 50 -1.25 -30.66 -24.78
N HIS A 51 -2.08 -31.75 -24.66
CA HIS A 51 -3.14 -31.80 -23.65
C HIS A 51 -2.59 -31.66 -22.23
N ARG A 52 -1.52 -32.39 -21.91
CA ARG A 52 -0.88 -32.28 -20.56
C ARG A 52 -0.34 -30.91 -20.30
N GLU A 53 0.36 -30.31 -21.27
CA GLU A 53 0.91 -28.96 -21.15
C GLU A 53 -0.20 -27.92 -20.98
N ALA A 54 -1.26 -27.99 -21.79
CA ALA A 54 -2.42 -27.08 -21.66
C ALA A 54 -3.14 -27.26 -20.33
N SER A 55 -3.32 -28.52 -19.87
CA SER A 55 -3.92 -28.81 -18.56
C SER A 55 -3.11 -28.22 -17.42
N VAL A 56 -1.79 -28.37 -17.42
CA VAL A 56 -0.90 -27.80 -16.41
C VAL A 56 -0.94 -26.28 -16.43
N ALA A 57 -0.90 -25.67 -17.62
CA ALA A 57 -0.96 -24.22 -17.77
C ALA A 57 -2.30 -23.65 -17.27
N CYS A 58 -3.42 -24.31 -17.61
CA CYS A 58 -4.74 -23.95 -17.17
C CYS A 58 -4.86 -24.03 -15.64
N SER A 59 -4.51 -25.19 -15.05
CA SER A 59 -4.58 -25.38 -13.59
C SER A 59 -3.69 -24.41 -12.82
N LYS A 60 -2.52 -24.10 -13.36
CA LYS A 60 -1.64 -23.08 -12.75
C LYS A 60 -2.31 -21.70 -12.75
N LYS A 61 -2.90 -21.29 -13.88
CA LYS A 61 -3.57 -20.00 -13.99
C LYS A 61 -4.82 -19.91 -13.11
N GLU A 62 -5.60 -20.98 -13.04
CA GLU A 62 -6.73 -21.11 -12.11
C GLU A 62 -6.30 -20.92 -10.66
N ALA A 63 -5.23 -21.59 -10.25
CA ALA A 63 -4.69 -21.45 -8.89
C ALA A 63 -4.21 -20.03 -8.59
N GLU A 64 -3.54 -19.37 -9.56
CA GLU A 64 -3.11 -17.96 -9.42
C GLU A 64 -4.32 -17.03 -9.23
N ILE A 65 -5.38 -17.20 -10.02
CA ILE A 65 -6.61 -16.40 -9.95
C ILE A 65 -7.31 -16.64 -8.61
N LEU A 66 -7.49 -17.88 -8.19
CA LEU A 66 -8.11 -18.22 -6.91
C LEU A 66 -7.35 -17.65 -5.71
N ASP A 67 -6.02 -17.69 -5.73
CA ASP A 67 -5.17 -17.07 -4.70
C ASP A 67 -5.39 -15.57 -4.62
N VAL A 68 -5.44 -14.87 -5.76
CA VAL A 68 -5.67 -13.43 -5.79
C VAL A 68 -7.11 -13.07 -5.42
N ILE A 69 -8.13 -13.87 -5.81
CA ILE A 69 -9.50 -13.70 -5.35
C ILE A 69 -9.56 -13.74 -3.82
N GLY A 70 -9.01 -14.80 -3.21
CA GLY A 70 -9.02 -14.95 -1.76
C GLY A 70 -8.31 -13.80 -1.01
N LYS A 71 -7.25 -13.22 -1.60
CA LYS A 71 -6.58 -12.04 -1.06
C LYS A 71 -7.35 -10.74 -1.30
N SER A 72 -8.16 -10.68 -2.36
CA SER A 72 -8.94 -9.49 -2.73
C SER A 72 -10.26 -9.37 -1.97
N GLU A 73 -10.88 -10.49 -1.59
CA GLU A 73 -12.16 -10.49 -0.88
C GLU A 73 -12.18 -9.62 0.39
N PRO A 74 -11.17 -9.68 1.29
CA PRO A 74 -11.11 -8.77 2.44
C PRO A 74 -11.02 -7.30 2.01
N LEU A 75 -10.29 -7.00 0.92
CA LEU A 75 -10.11 -5.63 0.44
C LEU A 75 -11.41 -5.02 -0.10
N VAL A 76 -12.35 -5.82 -0.61
CA VAL A 76 -13.68 -5.32 -1.02
C VAL A 76 -14.37 -4.59 0.13
N VAL A 77 -14.32 -5.17 1.33
CA VAL A 77 -14.94 -4.59 2.53
C VAL A 77 -14.09 -3.42 3.05
N LEU A 78 -12.77 -3.61 3.17
CA LEU A 78 -11.86 -2.62 3.76
C LEU A 78 -11.75 -1.34 2.94
N MET A 79 -11.78 -1.46 1.61
CA MET A 79 -11.68 -0.33 0.69
C MET A 79 -13.04 0.26 0.32
N ALA A 80 -14.14 -0.48 0.53
CA ALA A 80 -15.49 -0.17 0.03
C ALA A 80 -15.48 0.08 -1.49
N ASP A 81 -14.60 -0.59 -2.24
CA ASP A 81 -14.40 -0.40 -3.68
C ASP A 81 -15.15 -1.47 -4.48
N GLN A 82 -16.20 -1.05 -5.16
CA GLN A 82 -17.04 -1.90 -6.03
C GLN A 82 -16.24 -2.48 -7.22
N THR A 83 -15.20 -1.80 -7.67
CA THR A 83 -14.44 -2.23 -8.86
C THR A 83 -13.64 -3.51 -8.61
N ILE A 84 -13.21 -3.75 -7.34
CA ILE A 84 -12.58 -5.02 -6.95
C ILE A 84 -13.62 -6.13 -6.98
N ALA A 85 -14.83 -5.89 -6.42
CA ALA A 85 -15.90 -6.87 -6.41
C ALA A 85 -16.30 -7.30 -7.83
N GLU A 86 -16.38 -6.34 -8.76
CA GLU A 86 -16.66 -6.62 -10.17
C GLU A 86 -15.54 -7.42 -10.85
N ALA A 87 -14.27 -7.13 -10.54
CA ALA A 87 -13.14 -7.89 -11.07
C ALA A 87 -13.13 -9.33 -10.53
N ILE A 88 -13.47 -9.54 -9.25
CA ILE A 88 -13.64 -10.87 -8.64
C ILE A 88 -14.77 -11.62 -9.34
N SER A 89 -15.95 -11.02 -9.53
CA SER A 89 -17.09 -11.65 -10.17
C SER A 89 -16.75 -12.11 -11.59
N ARG A 90 -16.14 -11.24 -12.41
CA ARG A 90 -15.70 -11.61 -13.77
C ARG A 90 -14.66 -12.72 -13.77
N SER A 91 -13.80 -12.76 -12.76
CA SER A 91 -12.80 -13.83 -12.64
C SER A 91 -13.44 -15.17 -12.23
N GLN A 92 -14.46 -15.13 -11.37
CA GLN A 92 -15.26 -16.32 -11.01
C GLN A 92 -16.02 -16.85 -12.23
N ASP A 93 -16.66 -15.96 -13.01
CA ASP A 93 -17.33 -16.36 -14.27
C ASP A 93 -16.33 -17.01 -15.24
N ALA A 94 -15.11 -16.48 -15.35
CA ALA A 94 -14.07 -17.06 -16.22
C ALA A 94 -13.58 -18.45 -15.75
N LEU A 95 -13.63 -18.73 -14.44
CA LEU A 95 -13.31 -20.05 -13.89
C LEU A 95 -14.40 -21.10 -14.20
N GLU A 96 -15.62 -20.67 -14.51
CA GLU A 96 -16.76 -21.56 -14.84
C GLU A 96 -16.93 -21.79 -16.34
N VAL A 97 -16.15 -21.11 -17.19
CA VAL A 97 -16.22 -21.27 -18.66
C VAL A 97 -15.90 -22.70 -19.04
N GLU A 98 -16.78 -23.34 -19.83
CA GLU A 98 -16.60 -24.71 -20.30
C GLU A 98 -15.61 -24.81 -21.47
N ASP A 99 -15.67 -23.84 -22.42
CA ASP A 99 -14.84 -23.83 -23.62
C ASP A 99 -13.97 -22.58 -23.69
N GLY A 100 -12.73 -22.73 -24.14
CA GLY A 100 -11.81 -21.60 -24.23
C GLY A 100 -11.30 -21.10 -22.88
N ARG A 101 -11.08 -22.02 -21.93
CA ARG A 101 -10.67 -21.68 -20.55
C ARG A 101 -9.41 -20.85 -20.48
N ILE A 102 -8.36 -21.18 -21.22
CA ILE A 102 -7.10 -20.44 -21.18
C ILE A 102 -7.29 -18.97 -21.57
N PRO A 103 -7.86 -18.64 -22.76
CA PRO A 103 -8.09 -17.24 -23.11
C PRO A 103 -9.06 -16.52 -22.16
N ALA A 104 -10.07 -17.19 -21.59
CA ALA A 104 -10.96 -16.58 -20.60
C ALA A 104 -10.19 -16.17 -19.33
N LEU A 105 -9.35 -17.07 -18.80
CA LEU A 105 -8.52 -16.79 -17.63
C LEU A 105 -7.43 -15.74 -17.91
N GLU A 106 -6.84 -15.74 -19.11
CA GLU A 106 -5.87 -14.74 -19.53
C GLU A 106 -6.49 -13.32 -19.65
N ALA A 107 -7.74 -13.25 -20.10
CA ALA A 107 -8.45 -11.97 -20.26
C ALA A 107 -8.75 -11.28 -18.92
N VAL A 108 -9.10 -12.00 -17.88
CA VAL A 108 -9.47 -11.42 -16.56
C VAL A 108 -8.26 -11.18 -15.65
N TRP A 109 -7.18 -11.91 -15.85
CA TRP A 109 -5.99 -11.85 -14.98
C TRP A 109 -5.38 -10.47 -14.81
N PRO A 110 -5.14 -9.67 -15.88
CA PRO A 110 -4.51 -8.35 -15.74
C PRO A 110 -5.31 -7.43 -14.83
N GLU A 111 -6.63 -7.34 -15.06
CA GLU A 111 -7.52 -6.47 -14.30
C GLU A 111 -7.57 -6.87 -12.82
N LEU A 112 -7.82 -8.15 -12.52
CA LEU A 112 -7.87 -8.65 -11.14
C LEU A 112 -6.54 -8.40 -10.42
N SER A 113 -5.41 -8.74 -11.06
CA SER A 113 -4.07 -8.57 -10.49
C SER A 113 -3.71 -7.11 -10.23
N GLU A 114 -4.07 -6.19 -11.14
CA GLU A 114 -3.84 -4.75 -11.00
C GLU A 114 -4.68 -4.18 -9.86
N LYS A 115 -6.00 -4.46 -9.87
CA LYS A 115 -6.93 -4.01 -8.82
C LYS A 115 -6.49 -4.47 -7.43
N TYR A 116 -6.10 -5.74 -7.30
CA TYR A 116 -5.57 -6.26 -6.03
C TYR A 116 -4.33 -5.48 -5.58
N LYS A 117 -3.33 -5.33 -6.46
CA LYS A 117 -2.06 -4.66 -6.12
C LYS A 117 -2.27 -3.20 -5.71
N ASP A 118 -3.09 -2.48 -6.47
CA ASP A 118 -3.33 -1.06 -6.22
C ASP A 118 -4.04 -0.85 -4.89
N ASN A 119 -5.09 -1.61 -4.62
CA ASN A 119 -5.85 -1.47 -3.38
C ASN A 119 -5.08 -1.98 -2.16
N ALA A 120 -4.34 -3.07 -2.28
CA ALA A 120 -3.45 -3.53 -1.21
C ALA A 120 -2.38 -2.48 -0.89
N ALA A 121 -1.75 -1.88 -1.91
CA ALA A 121 -0.75 -0.84 -1.73
C ALA A 121 -1.33 0.45 -1.11
N LEU A 122 -2.56 0.84 -1.48
CA LEU A 122 -3.24 1.99 -0.87
C LEU A 122 -3.54 1.76 0.60
N TYR A 123 -4.04 0.57 0.96
CA TYR A 123 -4.32 0.20 2.33
C TYR A 123 -3.05 0.18 3.19
N ASP A 124 -1.99 -0.46 2.70
CA ASP A 124 -0.69 -0.53 3.37
C ASP A 124 -0.08 0.87 3.57
N ARG A 125 -0.20 1.76 2.58
CA ARG A 125 0.25 3.17 2.72
C ARG A 125 -0.53 3.92 3.79
N ALA A 126 -1.84 3.69 3.91
CA ALA A 126 -2.64 4.32 4.94
C ALA A 126 -2.22 3.86 6.35
N MET A 127 -1.97 2.55 6.52
CA MET A 127 -1.43 1.99 7.78
C MET A 127 -0.07 2.60 8.13
N LEU A 128 0.85 2.67 7.17
CA LEU A 128 2.17 3.27 7.37
C LEU A 128 2.07 4.76 7.74
N ALA A 129 1.20 5.53 7.06
CA ALA A 129 1.01 6.95 7.36
C ALA A 129 0.46 7.18 8.77
N LEU A 130 -0.45 6.32 9.24
CA LEU A 130 -0.96 6.37 10.61
C LEU A 130 0.15 6.04 11.61
N ASN A 131 0.91 4.98 11.39
CA ASN A 131 2.03 4.59 12.24
C ASN A 131 3.09 5.70 12.34
N ASP A 132 3.48 6.33 11.22
CA ASP A 132 4.40 7.46 11.21
C ASP A 132 3.86 8.65 12.01
N SER A 133 2.55 8.87 11.97
CA SER A 133 1.89 9.94 12.73
C SER A 133 1.89 9.63 14.23
N ILE A 134 1.69 8.38 14.63
CA ILE A 134 1.80 7.92 16.03
C ILE A 134 3.21 8.20 16.55
N ILE A 135 4.26 7.78 15.84
CA ILE A 135 5.66 7.99 16.23
C ILE A 135 5.96 9.48 16.43
N ARG A 136 5.46 10.35 15.54
CA ARG A 136 5.63 11.80 15.68
C ARG A 136 4.90 12.38 16.89
N ALA A 137 3.69 11.90 17.17
CA ALA A 137 2.90 12.32 18.33
C ALA A 137 3.53 11.88 19.64
N GLU A 138 4.02 10.65 19.73
CA GLU A 138 4.74 10.13 20.90
C GLU A 138 6.01 10.94 21.18
N ALA A 139 6.77 11.29 20.14
CA ALA A 139 7.95 12.15 20.26
C ALA A 139 7.61 13.54 20.83
N LEU A 140 6.42 14.08 20.55
CA LEU A 140 5.93 15.32 21.17
C LEU A 140 5.50 15.11 22.62
N LEU A 141 4.83 13.98 22.93
CA LEU A 141 4.41 13.65 24.30
C LEU A 141 5.59 13.45 25.27
N LEU A 142 6.78 13.12 24.75
CA LEU A 142 8.02 13.16 25.55
C LEU A 142 8.43 14.58 25.99
N GLN A 143 7.98 15.60 25.27
CA GLN A 143 8.33 17.02 25.52
C GLN A 143 7.26 17.73 26.33
N VAL A 144 5.98 17.35 26.17
CA VAL A 144 4.84 18.00 26.81
C VAL A 144 3.85 16.96 27.35
N LYS A 145 3.16 17.31 28.42
CA LYS A 145 2.03 16.54 28.92
C LYS A 145 0.76 17.13 28.33
N ASP A 146 0.24 16.51 27.28
CA ASP A 146 -0.97 16.94 26.58
C ASP A 146 -1.98 15.77 26.52
N GLU A 147 -3.04 15.86 27.31
CA GLU A 147 -4.05 14.78 27.41
C GLU A 147 -4.86 14.60 26.11
N PRO A 148 -5.26 15.67 25.36
CA PRO A 148 -5.90 15.52 24.08
C PRO A 148 -5.03 14.77 23.05
N LEU A 149 -3.73 15.14 22.93
CA LEU A 149 -2.80 14.45 22.03
C LEU A 149 -2.62 12.97 22.44
N LYS A 150 -2.49 12.71 23.75
CA LYS A 150 -2.39 11.34 24.27
C LYS A 150 -3.63 10.50 23.96
N ALA A 151 -4.83 11.08 24.10
CA ALA A 151 -6.07 10.42 23.72
C ALA A 151 -6.16 10.15 22.22
N ALA A 152 -5.69 11.09 21.38
CA ALA A 152 -5.64 10.91 19.93
C ALA A 152 -4.64 9.80 19.52
N VAL A 153 -3.50 9.69 20.20
CA VAL A 153 -2.54 8.58 20.01
C VAL A 153 -3.20 7.24 20.36
N ALA A 154 -3.87 7.13 21.51
CA ALA A 154 -4.53 5.88 21.90
C ALA A 154 -5.61 5.43 20.91
N LEU A 155 -6.38 6.37 20.33
CA LEU A 155 -7.33 6.08 19.25
C LEU A 155 -6.63 5.62 17.96
N ALA A 156 -5.48 6.21 17.65
CA ALA A 156 -4.70 5.85 16.47
C ALA A 156 -4.05 4.46 16.61
N GLU A 157 -3.53 4.12 17.79
CA GLU A 157 -3.00 2.79 18.12
C GLU A 157 -4.10 1.72 18.05
N ASP A 158 -5.30 2.00 18.58
CA ASP A 158 -6.45 1.11 18.49
C ASP A 158 -6.84 0.89 17.02
N ALA A 159 -6.95 1.94 16.21
CA ALA A 159 -7.23 1.84 14.78
C ALA A 159 -6.17 1.03 14.04
N LEU A 160 -4.89 1.26 14.33
CA LEU A 160 -3.78 0.51 13.73
C LEU A 160 -3.81 -0.96 14.14
N SER A 161 -4.12 -1.27 15.39
CA SER A 161 -4.23 -2.65 15.87
C SER A 161 -5.35 -3.44 15.19
N ARG A 162 -6.43 -2.75 14.78
CA ARG A 162 -7.58 -3.32 14.05
C ARG A 162 -7.39 -3.29 12.53
N ALA A 163 -6.30 -2.71 12.02
CA ALA A 163 -6.05 -2.59 10.59
C ALA A 163 -5.55 -3.91 9.96
N ASP A 164 -5.54 -5.01 10.69
CA ASP A 164 -5.27 -6.35 10.15
C ASP A 164 -6.40 -6.74 9.18
N LYS A 165 -6.02 -7.00 7.94
CA LYS A 165 -6.92 -7.41 6.84
C LYS A 165 -7.65 -8.73 7.09
N THR A 166 -7.21 -9.52 8.07
CA THR A 166 -7.77 -10.82 8.44
C THR A 166 -8.71 -10.75 9.64
N SER A 167 -8.77 -9.62 10.33
CA SER A 167 -9.58 -9.43 11.53
C SER A 167 -11.05 -9.12 11.19
N GLU A 168 -11.99 -9.73 11.88
CA GLU A 168 -13.41 -9.38 11.78
C GLU A 168 -13.69 -7.91 12.20
N ALA A 169 -12.82 -7.35 13.04
CA ALA A 169 -12.88 -5.97 13.50
C ALA A 169 -11.97 -5.04 12.66
N ALA A 170 -11.64 -5.42 11.43
CA ALA A 170 -10.75 -4.66 10.58
C ALA A 170 -11.21 -3.21 10.39
N THR A 171 -10.25 -2.30 10.39
CA THR A 171 -10.50 -0.87 10.20
C THR A 171 -10.59 -0.54 8.72
N LEU A 172 -11.65 0.15 8.32
CA LEU A 172 -11.83 0.59 6.94
C LEU A 172 -10.73 1.59 6.53
N TYR A 173 -10.41 1.59 5.25
CA TYR A 173 -9.43 2.52 4.66
C TYR A 173 -9.73 3.99 4.96
N GLU A 174 -11.01 4.38 4.86
CA GLU A 174 -11.42 5.76 5.18
C GLU A 174 -11.24 6.08 6.67
N ASP A 175 -11.49 5.12 7.56
CA ASP A 175 -11.25 5.31 9.00
C ASP A 175 -9.77 5.51 9.31
N LEU A 176 -8.87 4.77 8.65
CA LEU A 176 -7.42 4.99 8.76
C LEU A 176 -7.03 6.41 8.33
N LYS A 177 -7.58 6.88 7.20
CA LYS A 177 -7.34 8.24 6.70
C LYS A 177 -7.86 9.31 7.66
N LEU A 178 -9.10 9.17 8.13
CA LEU A 178 -9.71 10.11 9.06
C LEU A 178 -8.94 10.18 10.38
N THR A 179 -8.54 9.03 10.92
CA THR A 179 -7.74 8.95 12.15
C THR A 179 -6.38 9.60 11.96
N THR A 180 -5.71 9.35 10.81
CA THR A 180 -4.44 10.00 10.46
C THR A 180 -4.58 11.52 10.41
N VAL A 181 -5.63 12.03 9.76
CA VAL A 181 -5.91 13.49 9.68
C VAL A 181 -6.22 14.06 11.06
N GLY A 182 -6.98 13.35 11.89
CA GLY A 182 -7.30 13.76 13.25
C GLY A 182 -6.04 13.90 14.11
N LEU A 183 -5.19 12.88 14.10
CA LEU A 183 -3.92 12.89 14.83
C LEU A 183 -2.97 13.99 14.33
N ALA A 184 -2.91 14.21 13.01
CA ALA A 184 -2.09 15.27 12.43
C ALA A 184 -2.53 16.68 12.88
N LYS A 185 -3.83 16.92 13.05
CA LYS A 185 -4.37 18.19 13.59
C LYS A 185 -3.95 18.39 15.04
N GLU A 186 -4.00 17.37 15.87
CA GLU A 186 -3.54 17.46 17.26
C GLU A 186 -2.03 17.68 17.35
N ILE A 187 -1.25 17.01 16.53
CA ILE A 187 0.20 17.27 16.43
C ILE A 187 0.47 18.72 16.08
N GLU A 188 -0.23 19.27 15.11
CA GLU A 188 -0.05 20.66 14.67
C GLU A 188 -0.50 21.66 15.73
N ARG A 189 -1.61 21.38 16.45
CA ARG A 189 -2.05 22.19 17.60
C ARG A 189 -0.96 22.27 18.66
N VAL A 190 -0.43 21.11 19.10
CA VAL A 190 0.61 21.06 20.14
C VAL A 190 1.90 21.75 19.69
N ARG A 191 2.30 21.59 18.42
CA ARG A 191 3.46 22.31 17.87
C ARG A 191 3.29 23.83 17.95
N LYS A 192 2.13 24.34 17.55
CA LYS A 192 1.82 25.78 17.62
C LYS A 192 1.82 26.29 19.07
N GLU A 193 1.30 25.51 19.99
CA GLU A 193 1.35 25.85 21.42
C GLU A 193 2.78 25.86 21.96
N LEU A 194 3.61 24.88 21.58
CA LEU A 194 5.04 24.87 21.93
C LEU A 194 5.79 26.04 21.32
N GLU A 195 5.53 26.40 20.07
CA GLU A 195 6.10 27.59 19.43
C GLU A 195 5.62 28.88 20.12
N ALA A 196 4.35 28.91 20.49
CA ALA A 196 3.75 30.05 21.19
C ALA A 196 4.26 30.22 22.63
N THR A 197 4.62 29.12 23.29
CA THR A 197 5.25 29.13 24.63
C THR A 197 6.77 29.13 24.55
N SER A 198 7.34 29.28 23.33
CA SER A 198 8.78 29.48 23.16
C SER A 198 9.25 30.68 23.95
N ILE A 199 10.52 30.69 24.34
CA ILE A 199 11.17 31.67 25.22
C ILE A 199 10.84 33.12 24.89
N TYR A 200 10.59 33.45 23.63
CA TYR A 200 10.21 34.79 23.18
C TYR A 200 8.92 35.31 23.83
N LYS A 201 7.92 34.45 24.06
CA LYS A 201 6.65 34.83 24.69
C LYS A 201 6.72 34.86 26.21
N VAL A 202 7.39 33.85 26.81
CA VAL A 202 7.52 33.75 28.28
C VAL A 202 8.37 34.91 28.84
N TYR A 203 9.34 35.40 28.05
CA TYR A 203 10.20 36.52 28.48
C TYR A 203 9.84 37.88 27.85
N ALA A 204 8.88 37.92 26.92
CA ALA A 204 8.39 39.24 26.39
C ALA A 204 7.70 40.07 27.46
N ASP A 205 7.13 39.42 28.50
CA ASP A 205 6.49 40.07 29.64
C ASP A 205 7.46 40.26 30.83
N SER A 206 8.68 39.74 30.79
CA SER A 206 9.69 39.92 31.84
C SER A 206 10.60 41.12 31.53
N GLU A 207 10.82 41.98 32.50
CA GLU A 207 11.53 43.25 32.30
C GLU A 207 12.96 43.10 31.79
N GLU A 208 13.71 42.06 32.19
CA GLU A 208 15.08 41.81 31.73
C GLU A 208 15.52 40.36 31.86
N VAL A 209 16.13 39.80 30.81
CA VAL A 209 16.63 38.43 30.74
C VAL A 209 18.16 38.40 30.76
N PRO A 210 18.82 37.64 31.63
CA PRO A 210 20.27 37.50 31.63
C PRO A 210 20.79 36.68 30.45
N VAL A 211 21.87 37.16 29.85
CA VAL A 211 22.59 36.51 28.75
C VAL A 211 23.95 36.05 29.24
N TYR A 212 24.29 34.79 28.95
CA TYR A 212 25.57 34.19 29.31
C TYR A 212 26.25 33.58 28.07
N THR A 213 27.58 33.53 28.08
CA THR A 213 28.34 32.69 27.12
C THR A 213 28.09 31.21 27.38
N LEU A 214 28.48 30.34 26.45
CA LEU A 214 28.41 28.86 26.65
C LEU A 214 29.24 28.39 27.87
N GLN A 215 30.26 29.16 28.27
CA GLN A 215 31.11 28.90 29.45
C GLN A 215 30.46 29.41 30.75
N GLY A 216 29.22 29.91 30.71
CA GLY A 216 28.49 30.43 31.87
C GLY A 216 28.90 31.84 32.30
N ARG A 217 29.73 32.57 31.52
CA ARG A 217 30.11 33.94 31.84
C ARG A 217 28.95 34.89 31.51
N PHE A 218 28.52 35.68 32.48
CA PHE A 218 27.52 36.76 32.29
C PHE A 218 27.99 37.79 31.26
N VAL A 219 27.11 38.15 30.32
CA VAL A 219 27.38 39.14 29.27
C VAL A 219 26.63 40.44 29.56
N LYS A 220 25.31 40.35 29.55
CA LYS A 220 24.43 41.50 29.87
C LYS A 220 23.00 41.00 30.14
N LYS A 221 22.14 41.91 30.59
CA LYS A 221 20.69 41.68 30.59
C LYS A 221 20.08 42.37 29.37
N VAL A 222 19.07 41.72 28.79
CA VAL A 222 18.36 42.22 27.60
C VAL A 222 16.86 42.11 27.79
N ARG A 223 16.10 43.04 27.20
CA ARG A 223 14.66 42.90 27.02
C ARG A 223 14.43 42.25 25.65
N LEU A 224 13.85 41.10 25.61
CA LEU A 224 13.62 40.35 24.33
C LEU A 224 12.60 41.07 23.43
N ALA A 225 11.78 41.94 23.98
CA ALA A 225 10.84 42.76 23.22
C ALA A 225 11.53 43.91 22.44
N ASP A 226 12.78 44.26 22.77
CA ASP A 226 13.51 45.32 22.10
C ASP A 226 14.15 44.81 20.80
N GLU A 227 13.90 45.47 19.67
CA GLU A 227 14.49 45.12 18.37
C GLU A 227 16.02 45.10 18.37
N ASP A 228 16.63 45.88 19.25
CA ASP A 228 18.08 46.03 19.43
C ASP A 228 18.63 45.26 20.64
N ALA A 229 17.87 44.31 21.21
CA ALA A 229 18.23 43.57 22.43
C ALA A 229 19.65 42.99 22.41
N PHE A 230 20.10 42.53 21.26
CA PHE A 230 21.41 41.89 21.06
C PHE A 230 22.44 42.78 20.34
N ARG A 231 22.13 44.04 20.11
CA ARG A 231 23.03 44.98 19.44
C ARG A 231 24.39 45.08 20.16
N GLY A 232 25.47 44.98 19.38
CA GLY A 232 26.84 45.05 19.88
C GLY A 232 27.34 43.76 20.52
N MET A 233 26.60 42.68 20.42
CA MET A 233 27.09 41.37 20.81
C MET A 233 27.76 40.68 19.59
N PRO A 234 28.94 40.05 19.79
CA PRO A 234 29.57 39.27 18.75
C PRO A 234 28.66 38.13 18.29
N GLU A 235 28.79 37.74 17.01
CA GLU A 235 28.12 36.59 16.47
C GLU A 235 28.53 35.31 17.23
N GLY A 236 27.55 34.52 17.67
CA GLY A 236 27.84 33.30 18.43
C GLY A 236 26.63 32.69 19.12
N ILE A 237 26.90 31.59 19.84
CA ILE A 237 25.90 30.89 20.64
C ILE A 237 25.98 31.38 22.10
N TYR A 238 24.84 31.79 22.63
CA TYR A 238 24.68 32.29 23.98
C TYR A 238 23.58 31.50 24.72
N ILE A 239 23.61 31.60 26.06
CA ILE A 239 22.52 31.14 26.92
C ILE A 239 21.70 32.37 27.30
N VAL A 240 20.46 32.44 26.81
CA VAL A 240 19.51 33.53 27.05
C VAL A 240 18.33 32.95 27.81
N GLY A 241 18.11 33.40 29.04
CA GLY A 241 17.02 32.86 29.86
C GLY A 241 17.09 31.34 30.09
N GLY A 242 18.30 30.76 30.18
CA GLY A 242 18.53 29.35 30.40
C GLY A 242 18.53 28.47 29.12
N LYS A 243 18.34 29.06 27.94
CA LYS A 243 18.34 28.31 26.65
C LYS A 243 19.43 28.80 25.70
N LYS A 244 19.95 27.90 24.89
CA LYS A 244 20.95 28.20 23.84
C LYS A 244 20.29 28.94 22.69
N MET A 245 20.85 30.10 22.31
CA MET A 245 20.40 30.95 21.22
C MET A 245 21.59 31.35 20.35
N TYR A 246 21.43 31.28 19.02
CA TYR A 246 22.41 31.81 18.09
C TYR A 246 22.09 33.27 17.78
N ILE A 247 23.05 34.15 18.04
CA ILE A 247 22.92 35.62 17.79
C ILE A 247 23.79 35.93 16.59
N LYS A 248 23.16 36.53 15.55
CA LYS A 248 23.88 37.09 14.40
C LYS A 248 24.27 38.55 14.68
N GLU A 249 25.43 38.92 14.20
CA GLU A 249 25.85 40.33 14.18
C GLU A 249 24.87 41.10 13.27
N LYS A 250 24.25 42.17 13.83
CA LYS A 250 23.37 43.07 13.08
C LYS A 250 24.12 44.35 12.71
#